data_ea119f104f3df06ab04375ec32b5c8ac
#
_entry.id   ea119f104f3df06ab04375ec32b5c8ac
#
_cell.length_a   1.000
_cell.length_b   1.000
_cell.length_c   1.000
_cell.angle_alpha   90.00
_cell.angle_beta   90.00
_cell.angle_gamma   90.00
#
_symmetry.space_group_name_H-M   'P 1'
#
loop_
_entity.id
_entity.type
_entity.pdbx_description
1 polymer ?
#
loop_
_entity_poly.entity_id
_entity_poly.type
_entity_poly.pdbx_seq_one_letter_code
_entity_poly.pdbx_strand_id
1 'polypeptide(L)'
;IVGSGTNFSKELANTPANICTPSHLANQARQLARNFPTIKTKILGEKEMKKLGMDCLLSVGNGSAQESKFIIMNYAGGKKADKPHIIVGKGITFDTGGISIKPARAMDEMKYDMSGAASVLGTMRAIAELKPNKNIIGIIASAENMPSSTATKPGDVVKTMSGQTVEILNTDAEGRLVLCDALTYVERFKPASVIDIATLTGACVVALGNEATGLLANDQKLADKILTSGITSGDKAWQLPLWDEYQGALKSRYADIANIGGQAGTITACLLYTSDAADEFSC
;
A
#
# COMPACT_ATOMS: atom_id res chain seq x y z
N ILE A 1 7.97 21.60 -9.59
CA ILE A 1 6.99 20.50 -9.81
C ILE A 1 7.14 19.44 -8.73
N VAL A 2 8.34 18.82 -8.56
CA VAL A 2 8.53 17.79 -7.51
C VAL A 2 8.17 18.34 -6.13
N GLY A 3 8.68 19.52 -5.75
CA GLY A 3 8.33 20.17 -4.49
C GLY A 3 6.83 20.43 -4.29
N SER A 4 6.08 20.71 -5.37
CA SER A 4 4.61 20.84 -5.31
C SER A 4 3.94 19.50 -4.96
N GLY A 5 4.41 18.39 -5.57
CA GLY A 5 3.94 17.06 -5.23
C GLY A 5 4.28 16.66 -3.79
N THR A 6 5.51 16.92 -3.36
CA THR A 6 5.97 16.66 -1.98
C THR A 6 5.15 17.45 -0.95
N ASN A 7 4.90 18.75 -1.19
CA ASN A 7 4.08 19.54 -0.29
C ASN A 7 2.65 19.01 -0.20
N PHE A 8 2.06 18.61 -1.31
CA PHE A 8 0.74 18.01 -1.32
C PHE A 8 0.69 16.70 -0.52
N SER A 9 1.70 15.83 -0.65
CA SER A 9 1.82 14.62 0.18
C SER A 9 1.92 14.96 1.67
N LYS A 10 2.75 15.95 2.04
CA LYS A 10 2.91 16.40 3.43
C LYS A 10 1.62 17.00 4.01
N GLU A 11 0.89 17.79 3.24
CA GLU A 11 -0.40 18.34 3.65
C GLU A 11 -1.41 17.23 3.97
N LEU A 12 -1.50 16.21 3.10
CA LEU A 12 -2.37 15.06 3.32
C LEU A 12 -1.98 14.27 4.56
N ALA A 13 -0.69 13.94 4.71
CA ALA A 13 -0.19 13.18 5.85
C ALA A 13 -0.35 13.94 7.18
N ASN A 14 -0.21 15.26 7.17
CA ASN A 14 -0.40 16.09 8.38
C ASN A 14 -1.87 16.33 8.73
N THR A 15 -2.79 16.09 7.80
CA THR A 15 -4.22 16.27 8.04
C THR A 15 -4.72 15.25 9.09
N PRO A 16 -5.37 15.68 10.17
CA PRO A 16 -5.88 14.77 11.20
C PRO A 16 -6.82 13.70 10.65
N ALA A 17 -6.81 12.51 11.24
CA ALA A 17 -7.54 11.35 10.73
C ALA A 17 -9.07 11.51 10.74
N ASN A 18 -9.62 12.36 11.63
CA ASN A 18 -11.04 12.70 11.60
C ASN A 18 -11.46 13.50 10.35
N ILE A 19 -10.51 14.04 9.60
CA ILE A 19 -10.68 14.71 8.32
C ILE A 19 -10.15 13.83 7.18
N CYS A 20 -8.91 13.34 7.29
CA CYS A 20 -8.26 12.51 6.30
C CYS A 20 -8.73 11.05 6.41
N THR A 21 -9.99 10.80 6.08
CA THR A 21 -10.62 9.48 6.00
C THR A 21 -10.36 8.83 4.63
N PRO A 22 -10.67 7.53 4.42
CA PRO A 22 -10.59 6.91 3.09
C PRO A 22 -11.41 7.66 2.03
N SER A 23 -12.57 8.19 2.42
CA SER A 23 -13.40 9.03 1.54
C SER A 23 -12.76 10.38 1.22
N HIS A 24 -11.99 10.96 2.14
CA HIS A 24 -11.23 12.17 1.88
C HIS A 24 -10.13 11.92 0.82
N LEU A 25 -9.34 10.85 0.95
CA LEU A 25 -8.33 10.48 -0.05
C LEU A 25 -8.94 10.26 -1.44
N ALA A 26 -10.10 9.59 -1.48
CA ALA A 26 -10.86 9.40 -2.72
C ALA A 26 -11.31 10.74 -3.34
N ASN A 27 -11.74 11.70 -2.52
CA ASN A 27 -12.13 13.04 -2.98
C ASN A 27 -10.92 13.83 -3.49
N GLN A 28 -9.76 13.73 -2.84
CA GLN A 28 -8.51 14.34 -3.31
C GLN A 28 -8.11 13.81 -4.69
N ALA A 29 -8.23 12.50 -4.91
CA ALA A 29 -7.98 11.89 -6.22
C ALA A 29 -8.96 12.39 -7.30
N ARG A 30 -10.26 12.56 -6.96
CA ARG A 30 -11.25 13.16 -7.87
C ARG A 30 -10.93 14.62 -8.17
N GLN A 31 -10.50 15.38 -7.17
CA GLN A 31 -10.12 16.78 -7.34
C GLN A 31 -8.88 16.91 -8.23
N LEU A 32 -7.90 16.02 -8.04
CA LEU A 32 -6.73 15.95 -8.91
C LEU A 32 -7.12 15.71 -10.37
N ALA A 33 -8.05 14.78 -10.63
CA ALA A 33 -8.54 14.52 -11.99
C ALA A 33 -9.33 15.71 -12.58
N ARG A 34 -10.03 16.51 -11.76
CA ARG A 34 -10.68 17.73 -12.21
C ARG A 34 -9.68 18.82 -12.60
N ASN A 35 -8.61 18.97 -11.81
CA ASN A 35 -7.56 19.96 -12.05
C ASN A 35 -6.64 19.55 -13.23
N PHE A 36 -6.48 18.25 -13.46
CA PHE A 36 -5.61 17.68 -14.51
C PHE A 36 -6.40 16.65 -15.34
N PRO A 37 -7.04 17.07 -16.44
CA PRO A 37 -7.85 16.18 -17.29
C PRO A 37 -7.08 14.99 -17.90
N THR A 38 -5.75 15.01 -17.84
CA THR A 38 -4.87 13.90 -18.23
C THR A 38 -4.94 12.72 -17.28
N ILE A 39 -5.46 12.92 -16.06
CA ILE A 39 -5.69 11.85 -15.07
C ILE A 39 -7.16 11.45 -15.09
N LYS A 40 -7.40 10.15 -15.22
CA LYS A 40 -8.73 9.56 -15.07
C LYS A 40 -8.78 8.78 -13.77
N THR A 41 -9.74 9.11 -12.90
CA THR A 41 -9.87 8.46 -11.58
C THR A 41 -11.09 7.55 -11.55
N LYS A 42 -10.91 6.33 -11.05
CA LYS A 42 -11.96 5.38 -10.70
C LYS A 42 -11.83 5.03 -9.22
N ILE A 43 -12.95 4.97 -8.51
CA ILE A 43 -12.98 4.63 -7.08
C ILE A 43 -13.95 3.47 -6.91
N LEU A 44 -13.48 2.40 -6.25
CA LEU A 44 -14.31 1.27 -5.87
C LEU A 44 -14.69 1.43 -4.39
N GLY A 45 -15.96 1.21 -4.10
CA GLY A 45 -16.47 1.06 -2.74
C GLY A 45 -16.47 -0.41 -2.30
N GLU A 46 -16.84 -0.68 -1.05
CA GLU A 46 -16.78 -2.03 -0.46
C GLU A 46 -17.61 -3.07 -1.24
N LYS A 47 -18.78 -2.68 -1.76
CA LYS A 47 -19.61 -3.57 -2.59
C LYS A 47 -18.90 -4.04 -3.86
N GLU A 48 -18.12 -3.15 -4.49
CA GLU A 48 -17.37 -3.47 -5.69
C GLU A 48 -16.12 -4.30 -5.35
N MET A 49 -15.42 -3.96 -4.26
CA MET A 49 -14.28 -4.71 -3.75
C MET A 49 -14.70 -6.14 -3.36
N LYS A 50 -15.84 -6.31 -2.69
CA LYS A 50 -16.39 -7.64 -2.34
C LYS A 50 -16.66 -8.50 -3.57
N LYS A 51 -17.21 -7.93 -4.64
CA LYS A 51 -17.42 -8.64 -5.91
C LYS A 51 -16.12 -9.06 -6.59
N LEU A 52 -15.02 -8.37 -6.31
CA LEU A 52 -13.69 -8.68 -6.81
C LEU A 52 -12.93 -9.67 -5.93
N GLY A 53 -13.47 -10.03 -4.76
CA GLY A 53 -12.81 -10.93 -3.81
C GLY A 53 -11.69 -10.26 -3.01
N MET A 54 -11.72 -8.95 -2.80
CA MET A 54 -10.73 -8.20 -2.01
C MET A 54 -11.04 -8.32 -0.51
N ASP A 55 -11.14 -9.56 0.00
CA ASP A 55 -11.57 -9.78 1.37
C ASP A 55 -10.49 -9.48 2.40
N CYS A 56 -9.19 -9.53 2.03
CA CYS A 56 -8.11 -9.10 2.91
C CYS A 56 -8.16 -7.59 3.17
N LEU A 57 -8.35 -6.76 2.14
CA LEU A 57 -8.52 -5.32 2.30
C LEU A 57 -9.77 -5.01 3.13
N LEU A 58 -10.88 -5.64 2.81
CA LEU A 58 -12.15 -5.43 3.51
C LEU A 58 -12.08 -5.83 4.99
N SER A 59 -11.33 -6.91 5.32
CA SER A 59 -11.16 -7.37 6.69
C SER A 59 -10.52 -6.31 7.60
N VAL A 60 -9.66 -5.47 7.05
CA VAL A 60 -9.02 -4.38 7.81
C VAL A 60 -10.04 -3.29 8.16
N GLY A 61 -10.91 -2.92 7.22
CA GLY A 61 -11.93 -1.88 7.41
C GLY A 61 -13.16 -2.30 8.21
N ASN A 62 -13.36 -3.59 8.48
CA ASN A 62 -14.58 -4.12 9.12
C ASN A 62 -14.91 -3.49 10.47
N GLY A 63 -13.90 -3.01 11.21
CA GLY A 63 -14.06 -2.39 12.52
C GLY A 63 -14.43 -0.91 12.47
N SER A 64 -14.30 -0.27 11.32
CA SER A 64 -14.51 1.18 11.17
C SER A 64 -15.93 1.51 10.70
N ALA A 65 -16.42 2.71 11.08
CA ALA A 65 -17.59 3.33 10.48
C ALA A 65 -17.26 4.01 9.13
N GLN A 66 -15.98 4.14 8.79
CA GLN A 66 -15.52 4.71 7.51
C GLN A 66 -15.46 3.63 6.45
N GLU A 67 -16.19 3.81 5.35
CA GLU A 67 -16.15 2.87 4.22
C GLU A 67 -14.75 2.84 3.58
N SER A 68 -14.18 1.65 3.43
CA SER A 68 -12.91 1.42 2.72
C SER A 68 -13.02 1.87 1.25
N LYS A 69 -11.93 2.36 0.68
CA LYS A 69 -11.87 2.84 -0.71
C LYS A 69 -10.67 2.26 -1.44
N PHE A 70 -10.91 1.82 -2.66
CA PHE A 70 -9.85 1.45 -3.59
C PHE A 70 -9.81 2.47 -4.73
N ILE A 71 -8.72 3.23 -4.82
CA ILE A 71 -8.62 4.41 -5.68
C ILE A 71 -7.65 4.11 -6.81
N ILE A 72 -8.05 4.36 -8.04
CA ILE A 72 -7.26 4.10 -9.25
C ILE A 72 -7.16 5.41 -10.03
N MET A 73 -5.95 5.90 -10.27
CA MET A 73 -5.66 7.10 -11.03
C MET A 73 -4.83 6.72 -12.26
N ASN A 74 -5.37 6.90 -13.43
CA ASN A 74 -4.72 6.52 -14.70
C ASN A 74 -4.24 7.79 -15.44
N TYR A 75 -2.95 7.87 -15.71
CA TYR A 75 -2.31 8.85 -16.58
C TYR A 75 -1.82 8.15 -17.85
N ALA A 76 -2.36 8.56 -19.00
CA ALA A 76 -2.03 8.00 -20.30
C ALA A 76 -1.18 9.00 -21.11
N GLY A 77 0.11 9.07 -20.80
CA GLY A 77 1.06 9.97 -21.49
C GLY A 77 1.88 9.29 -22.58
N GLY A 78 1.95 7.95 -22.59
CA GLY A 78 2.65 7.15 -23.59
C GLY A 78 1.74 6.61 -24.71
N LYS A 79 2.28 5.75 -25.55
CA LYS A 79 1.50 5.04 -26.57
C LYS A 79 0.53 4.05 -25.89
N LYS A 80 -0.62 3.79 -26.53
CA LYS A 80 -1.63 2.85 -26.02
C LYS A 80 -1.09 1.42 -25.83
N ALA A 81 -0.09 1.03 -26.61
CA ALA A 81 0.54 -0.30 -26.54
C ALA A 81 1.62 -0.40 -25.45
N ASP A 82 2.08 0.72 -24.89
CA ASP A 82 3.12 0.70 -23.87
C ASP A 82 2.53 0.22 -22.55
N LYS A 83 3.20 -0.74 -21.92
CA LYS A 83 2.82 -1.25 -20.60
C LYS A 83 2.94 -0.12 -19.56
N PRO A 84 1.98 0.02 -18.62
CA PRO A 84 2.04 1.06 -17.61
C PRO A 84 3.08 0.75 -16.54
N HIS A 85 3.62 1.79 -15.91
CA HIS A 85 4.29 1.71 -14.61
C HIS A 85 3.24 1.95 -13.53
N ILE A 86 3.21 1.14 -12.48
CA ILE A 86 2.21 1.25 -11.41
C ILE A 86 2.88 1.63 -10.10
N ILE A 87 2.24 2.54 -9.38
CA ILE A 87 2.65 2.94 -8.03
C ILE A 87 1.47 2.65 -7.10
N VAL A 88 1.69 1.81 -6.09
CA VAL A 88 0.69 1.42 -5.10
C VAL A 88 0.99 2.09 -3.77
N GLY A 89 -0.01 2.62 -3.08
CA GLY A 89 0.16 3.26 -1.76
C GLY A 89 -0.70 2.62 -0.69
N LYS A 90 -0.09 2.27 0.46
CA LYS A 90 -0.82 1.95 1.68
C LYS A 90 -1.54 3.21 2.16
N GLY A 91 -2.84 3.09 2.41
CA GLY A 91 -3.70 4.21 2.80
C GLY A 91 -4.51 3.92 4.06
N ILE A 92 -3.86 3.47 5.14
CA ILE A 92 -4.53 3.30 6.43
C ILE A 92 -4.63 4.67 7.10
N THR A 93 -5.82 5.25 7.08
CA THR A 93 -6.02 6.64 7.48
C THR A 93 -5.90 6.86 8.98
N PHE A 94 -6.15 5.83 9.77
CA PHE A 94 -5.78 5.72 11.17
C PHE A 94 -5.62 4.25 11.56
N ASP A 95 -4.57 3.91 12.29
CA ASP A 95 -4.26 2.55 12.70
C ASP A 95 -4.21 2.43 14.23
N THR A 96 -5.26 1.87 14.81
CA THR A 96 -5.28 1.52 16.25
C THR A 96 -4.64 0.17 16.54
N GLY A 97 -4.34 -0.62 15.50
CA GLY A 97 -4.02 -2.04 15.59
C GLY A 97 -5.26 -2.94 15.54
N GLY A 98 -6.46 -2.39 15.54
CA GLY A 98 -7.70 -3.17 15.62
C GLY A 98 -7.84 -3.84 16.98
N ILE A 99 -8.26 -5.13 17.01
CA ILE A 99 -8.38 -5.92 18.27
C ILE A 99 -7.00 -6.13 18.92
N SER A 100 -5.93 -6.28 18.13
CA SER A 100 -4.54 -6.29 18.60
C SER A 100 -4.06 -4.86 18.87
N ILE A 101 -4.72 -4.16 19.81
CA ILE A 101 -4.60 -2.72 20.00
C ILE A 101 -3.17 -2.27 20.34
N LYS A 102 -2.74 -1.20 19.70
CA LYS A 102 -1.45 -0.55 19.97
C LYS A 102 -1.44 0.07 21.39
N PRO A 103 -0.25 0.21 22.01
CA PRO A 103 -0.10 1.04 23.19
C PRO A 103 -0.55 2.49 22.91
N ALA A 104 -1.13 3.17 23.91
CA ALA A 104 -1.60 4.55 23.76
C ALA A 104 -0.47 5.55 23.43
N ARG A 105 0.78 5.24 23.84
CA ARG A 105 1.95 6.08 23.55
C ARG A 105 2.17 6.20 22.04
N ALA A 106 2.21 7.43 21.52
CA ALA A 106 2.41 7.77 20.12
C ALA A 106 1.34 7.19 19.17
N MET A 107 0.16 6.79 19.66
CA MET A 107 -0.93 6.35 18.80
C MET A 107 -1.46 7.47 17.89
N ASP A 108 -1.35 8.73 18.30
CA ASP A 108 -1.69 9.92 17.52
C ASP A 108 -0.85 10.06 16.25
N GLU A 109 0.35 9.48 16.21
CA GLU A 109 1.20 9.42 15.03
C GLU A 109 0.65 8.44 13.97
N MET A 110 -0.29 7.57 14.32
CA MET A 110 -0.90 6.62 13.40
C MET A 110 -1.79 7.29 12.34
N LYS A 111 -2.01 8.60 12.41
CA LYS A 111 -2.54 9.40 11.29
C LYS A 111 -1.61 9.39 10.08
N TYR A 112 -0.30 9.12 10.26
CA TYR A 112 0.68 9.04 9.18
C TYR A 112 0.69 7.70 8.46
N ASP A 113 -0.10 6.73 8.89
CA ASP A 113 -0.10 5.38 8.32
C ASP A 113 -0.72 5.30 6.91
N MET A 114 -1.13 6.44 6.39
CA MET A 114 -1.54 6.68 5.00
C MET A 114 -0.49 7.42 4.17
N SER A 115 0.75 7.57 4.64
CA SER A 115 1.80 8.32 3.92
C SER A 115 2.17 7.69 2.58
N GLY A 116 2.01 6.37 2.41
CA GLY A 116 2.12 5.71 1.12
C GLY A 116 1.09 6.23 0.12
N ALA A 117 -0.18 6.32 0.53
CA ALA A 117 -1.25 6.90 -0.29
C ALA A 117 -1.01 8.39 -0.62
N ALA A 118 -0.53 9.16 0.36
CA ALA A 118 -0.18 10.55 0.17
C ALA A 118 0.95 10.71 -0.86
N SER A 119 1.96 9.83 -0.81
CA SER A 119 3.07 9.80 -1.76
C SER A 119 2.60 9.48 -3.17
N VAL A 120 1.65 8.54 -3.33
CA VAL A 120 1.04 8.23 -4.63
C VAL A 120 0.28 9.46 -5.17
N LEU A 121 -0.53 10.14 -4.35
CA LEU A 121 -1.26 11.34 -4.76
C LEU A 121 -0.32 12.48 -5.18
N GLY A 122 0.74 12.73 -4.40
CA GLY A 122 1.73 13.75 -4.73
C GLY A 122 2.52 13.42 -5.99
N THR A 123 2.88 12.14 -6.17
CA THR A 123 3.54 11.65 -7.39
C THR A 123 2.64 11.82 -8.61
N MET A 124 1.37 11.45 -8.52
CA MET A 124 0.41 11.62 -9.62
C MET A 124 0.20 13.10 -9.97
N ARG A 125 0.21 14.00 -8.99
CA ARG A 125 0.21 15.45 -9.22
C ARG A 125 1.45 15.89 -9.99
N ALA A 126 2.63 15.49 -9.55
CA ALA A 126 3.88 15.81 -10.23
C ALA A 126 3.90 15.26 -11.67
N ILE A 127 3.41 14.04 -11.90
CA ILE A 127 3.28 13.42 -13.22
C ILE A 127 2.35 14.23 -14.12
N ALA A 128 1.20 14.67 -13.59
CA ALA A 128 0.25 15.48 -14.36
C ALA A 128 0.83 16.84 -14.81
N GLU A 129 1.69 17.43 -13.98
CA GLU A 129 2.39 18.67 -14.28
C GLU A 129 3.58 18.46 -15.25
N LEU A 130 4.37 17.39 -15.06
CA LEU A 130 5.55 17.03 -15.87
C LEU A 130 5.18 16.50 -17.26
N LYS A 131 4.05 15.84 -17.37
CA LYS A 131 3.53 15.21 -18.60
C LYS A 131 4.55 14.29 -19.30
N PRO A 132 5.13 13.29 -18.56
CA PRO A 132 6.09 12.37 -19.15
C PRO A 132 5.43 11.52 -20.24
N ASN A 133 6.20 11.15 -21.27
CA ASN A 133 5.74 10.23 -22.34
C ASN A 133 5.76 8.76 -21.84
N LYS A 134 4.94 8.46 -20.84
CA LYS A 134 4.79 7.15 -20.18
C LYS A 134 3.34 6.95 -19.75
N ASN A 135 2.89 5.69 -19.69
CA ASN A 135 1.63 5.33 -19.06
C ASN A 135 1.90 5.02 -17.58
N ILE A 136 1.17 5.66 -16.69
CA ILE A 136 1.38 5.52 -15.24
C ILE A 136 0.02 5.35 -14.56
N ILE A 137 -0.05 4.41 -13.60
CA ILE A 137 -1.26 4.20 -12.80
C ILE A 137 -0.88 4.34 -11.33
N GLY A 138 -1.53 5.26 -10.62
CA GLY A 138 -1.48 5.34 -9.17
C GLY A 138 -2.64 4.56 -8.56
N ILE A 139 -2.36 3.70 -7.59
CA ILE A 139 -3.36 2.90 -6.87
C ILE A 139 -3.22 3.15 -5.38
N ILE A 140 -4.35 3.28 -4.69
CA ILE A 140 -4.38 3.43 -3.23
C ILE A 140 -5.38 2.43 -2.65
N ALA A 141 -4.90 1.60 -1.74
CA ALA A 141 -5.71 0.72 -0.91
C ALA A 141 -5.94 1.42 0.43
N SER A 142 -7.15 1.94 0.65
CA SER A 142 -7.44 2.77 1.83
C SER A 142 -8.52 2.16 2.71
N ALA A 143 -8.20 2.06 4.00
CA ALA A 143 -9.08 1.63 5.07
C ALA A 143 -8.73 2.38 6.36
N GLU A 144 -9.53 2.20 7.40
CA GLU A 144 -9.25 2.64 8.77
C GLU A 144 -9.30 1.42 9.68
N ASN A 145 -8.24 1.14 10.45
CA ASN A 145 -8.15 -0.03 11.32
C ASN A 145 -8.58 0.30 12.74
N MET A 146 -9.81 -0.09 13.11
CA MET A 146 -10.43 0.25 14.39
C MET A 146 -10.92 -0.99 15.14
N PRO A 147 -10.86 -1.00 16.47
CA PRO A 147 -11.49 -2.03 17.29
C PRO A 147 -13.01 -1.75 17.37
N SER A 148 -13.81 -2.78 17.14
CA SER A 148 -15.26 -2.72 17.33
C SER A 148 -15.85 -4.14 17.41
N SER A 149 -17.17 -4.24 17.58
CA SER A 149 -17.88 -5.52 17.57
C SER A 149 -17.87 -6.23 16.21
N THR A 150 -17.58 -5.50 15.12
CA THR A 150 -17.50 -6.03 13.77
C THR A 150 -16.06 -6.23 13.28
N ALA A 151 -15.07 -5.81 14.09
CA ALA A 151 -13.66 -5.91 13.72
C ALA A 151 -13.20 -7.35 13.53
N THR A 152 -12.28 -7.53 12.62
CA THR A 152 -11.56 -8.80 12.44
C THR A 152 -10.82 -9.19 13.72
N LYS A 153 -10.87 -10.45 14.09
CA LYS A 153 -10.28 -10.99 15.32
C LYS A 153 -9.02 -11.78 15.01
N PRO A 154 -8.02 -11.76 15.90
CA PRO A 154 -6.91 -12.71 15.82
C PRO A 154 -7.45 -14.17 15.73
N GLY A 155 -6.95 -14.91 14.74
CA GLY A 155 -7.43 -16.27 14.41
C GLY A 155 -8.48 -16.33 13.29
N ASP A 156 -9.03 -15.19 12.84
CA ASP A 156 -9.90 -15.17 11.67
C ASP A 156 -9.10 -15.54 10.40
N VAL A 157 -9.73 -16.29 9.50
CA VAL A 157 -9.15 -16.63 8.19
C VAL A 157 -9.92 -15.89 7.11
N VAL A 158 -9.18 -15.20 6.22
CA VAL A 158 -9.76 -14.47 5.10
C VAL A 158 -9.18 -15.00 3.78
N LYS A 159 -9.94 -14.83 2.69
CA LYS A 159 -9.49 -15.20 1.36
C LYS A 159 -9.01 -13.96 0.61
N THR A 160 -7.81 -14.03 0.01
CA THR A 160 -7.26 -12.97 -0.83
C THR A 160 -7.94 -12.95 -2.20
N MET A 161 -7.74 -11.88 -2.93
CA MET A 161 -8.19 -11.75 -4.32
C MET A 161 -7.54 -12.79 -5.24
N SER A 162 -6.33 -13.27 -4.95
CA SER A 162 -5.64 -14.33 -5.70
C SER A 162 -6.23 -15.72 -5.45
N GLY A 163 -6.96 -15.87 -4.35
CA GLY A 163 -7.62 -17.12 -3.94
C GLY A 163 -6.96 -17.84 -2.78
N GLN A 164 -5.78 -17.43 -2.35
CA GLN A 164 -5.10 -17.95 -1.16
C GLN A 164 -5.85 -17.54 0.12
N THR A 165 -5.67 -18.31 1.19
CA THR A 165 -6.22 -18.00 2.50
C THR A 165 -5.13 -17.47 3.44
N VAL A 166 -5.49 -16.45 4.23
CA VAL A 166 -4.60 -15.82 5.20
C VAL A 166 -5.19 -15.93 6.59
N GLU A 167 -4.46 -16.55 7.53
CA GLU A 167 -4.78 -16.53 8.95
C GLU A 167 -4.27 -15.20 9.55
N ILE A 168 -5.18 -14.41 10.11
CA ILE A 168 -4.86 -13.13 10.74
C ILE A 168 -4.54 -13.36 12.20
N LEU A 169 -3.27 -13.56 12.53
CA LEU A 169 -2.82 -13.76 13.91
C LEU A 169 -2.65 -12.45 14.68
N ASN A 170 -2.42 -11.35 13.97
CA ASN A 170 -2.28 -10.02 14.55
C ASN A 170 -2.96 -8.98 13.65
N THR A 171 -3.98 -8.32 14.15
CA THR A 171 -4.73 -7.30 13.41
C THR A 171 -3.98 -5.98 13.26
N ASP A 172 -2.85 -5.78 13.96
CA ASP A 172 -1.91 -4.66 13.80
C ASP A 172 -0.91 -4.88 12.64
N ALA A 173 -1.01 -6.02 11.95
CA ALA A 173 -0.29 -6.32 10.72
C ALA A 173 -1.25 -6.22 9.51
N GLU A 174 -1.95 -5.11 9.40
CA GLU A 174 -3.05 -4.82 8.47
C GLU A 174 -2.57 -4.31 7.11
N GLY A 175 -1.45 -3.57 7.08
CA GLY A 175 -0.92 -2.95 5.86
C GLY A 175 -0.63 -3.97 4.77
N ARG A 176 -0.05 -5.10 5.12
CA ARG A 176 0.22 -6.19 4.19
C ARG A 176 -1.07 -6.85 3.66
N LEU A 177 -2.17 -6.80 4.42
CA LEU A 177 -3.47 -7.32 4.01
C LEU A 177 -4.13 -6.44 2.96
N VAL A 178 -4.05 -5.11 3.09
CA VAL A 178 -4.59 -4.21 2.08
C VAL A 178 -3.73 -4.21 0.81
N LEU A 179 -2.41 -4.43 0.94
CA LEU A 179 -1.49 -4.48 -0.19
C LEU A 179 -1.62 -5.77 -1.00
N CYS A 180 -1.85 -6.94 -0.40
CA CYS A 180 -1.94 -8.19 -1.14
C CYS A 180 -3.07 -8.14 -2.19
N ASP A 181 -4.27 -7.71 -1.83
CA ASP A 181 -5.37 -7.55 -2.78
C ASP A 181 -5.09 -6.46 -3.83
N ALA A 182 -4.40 -5.37 -3.41
CA ALA A 182 -4.04 -4.30 -4.34
C ALA A 182 -3.04 -4.78 -5.40
N LEU A 183 -2.05 -5.57 -5.01
CA LEU A 183 -1.03 -6.09 -5.93
C LEU A 183 -1.60 -7.16 -6.85
N THR A 184 -2.47 -8.05 -6.38
CA THR A 184 -3.23 -8.95 -7.24
C THR A 184 -4.11 -8.16 -8.24
N TYR A 185 -4.72 -7.06 -7.79
CA TYR A 185 -5.52 -6.23 -8.70
C TYR A 185 -4.70 -5.61 -9.84
N VAL A 186 -3.43 -5.24 -9.62
CA VAL A 186 -2.60 -4.57 -10.63
C VAL A 186 -2.19 -5.48 -11.79
N GLU A 187 -2.17 -6.81 -11.60
CA GLU A 187 -1.80 -7.79 -12.63
C GLU A 187 -2.63 -7.64 -13.91
N ARG A 188 -3.91 -7.25 -13.78
CA ARG A 188 -4.81 -7.02 -14.93
C ARG A 188 -4.32 -5.98 -15.92
N PHE A 189 -3.46 -5.08 -15.49
CA PHE A 189 -2.87 -4.04 -16.33
C PHE A 189 -1.61 -4.51 -17.07
N LYS A 190 -1.09 -5.71 -16.76
CA LYS A 190 0.16 -6.26 -17.31
C LYS A 190 1.29 -5.24 -17.22
N PRO A 191 1.65 -4.73 -16.04
CA PRO A 191 2.54 -3.59 -15.88
C PRO A 191 3.96 -3.86 -16.37
N ALA A 192 4.70 -2.79 -16.68
CA ALA A 192 6.14 -2.84 -16.93
C ALA A 192 6.95 -2.89 -15.62
N SER A 193 6.40 -2.28 -14.57
CA SER A 193 6.94 -2.33 -13.20
C SER A 193 5.85 -1.95 -12.21
N VAL A 194 5.98 -2.46 -10.99
CA VAL A 194 5.15 -2.08 -9.84
C VAL A 194 6.06 -1.61 -8.73
N ILE A 195 5.72 -0.51 -8.08
CA ILE A 195 6.39 0.00 -6.88
C ILE A 195 5.30 0.23 -5.84
N ASP A 196 5.38 -0.43 -4.70
CA ASP A 196 4.51 -0.12 -3.57
C ASP A 196 5.23 0.74 -2.53
N ILE A 197 4.47 1.61 -1.86
CA ILE A 197 4.97 2.56 -0.85
C ILE A 197 4.10 2.42 0.39
N ALA A 198 4.71 2.03 1.52
CA ALA A 198 3.97 1.74 2.72
C ALA A 198 4.75 2.08 3.99
N THR A 199 4.07 2.66 4.97
CA THR A 199 4.47 2.69 6.38
C THR A 199 4.16 1.32 6.99
N LEU A 200 5.00 0.31 6.70
CA LEU A 200 4.59 -1.08 6.83
C LEU A 200 4.97 -1.71 8.16
N THR A 201 6.19 -1.47 8.64
CA THR A 201 6.70 -2.14 9.85
C THR A 201 7.59 -1.25 10.70
N GLY A 202 7.38 -1.26 12.01
CA GLY A 202 8.33 -0.69 12.97
C GLY A 202 9.70 -1.40 12.95
N ALA A 203 9.76 -2.66 12.51
CA ALA A 203 11.02 -3.40 12.35
C ALA A 203 11.97 -2.71 11.36
N CYS A 204 11.46 -2.04 10.34
CA CYS A 204 12.28 -1.25 9.41
C CYS A 204 12.94 -0.07 10.13
N VAL A 205 12.21 0.63 10.99
CA VAL A 205 12.75 1.75 11.79
C VAL A 205 13.80 1.25 12.77
N VAL A 206 13.60 0.09 13.38
CA VAL A 206 14.61 -0.54 14.27
C VAL A 206 15.89 -0.88 13.52
N ALA A 207 15.79 -1.33 12.26
CA ALA A 207 16.93 -1.73 11.44
C ALA A 207 17.69 -0.54 10.84
N LEU A 208 16.97 0.47 10.32
CA LEU A 208 17.54 1.55 9.49
C LEU A 208 17.43 2.95 10.13
N GLY A 209 16.75 3.07 11.27
CA GLY A 209 16.48 4.38 11.89
C GLY A 209 15.55 5.22 11.01
N ASN A 210 15.77 6.54 11.06
CA ASN A 210 14.98 7.53 10.32
C ASN A 210 15.72 8.08 9.08
N GLU A 211 16.87 7.51 8.74
CA GLU A 211 17.79 8.06 7.73
C GLU A 211 17.60 7.44 6.34
N ALA A 212 17.03 6.25 6.25
CA ALA A 212 16.85 5.54 5.01
C ALA A 212 15.54 4.74 4.98
N THR A 213 14.88 4.74 3.83
CA THR A 213 13.74 3.86 3.56
C THR A 213 14.22 2.44 3.26
N GLY A 214 13.54 1.43 3.80
CA GLY A 214 13.80 0.03 3.45
C GLY A 214 13.29 -0.26 2.04
N LEU A 215 14.14 -0.80 1.17
CA LEU A 215 13.80 -1.27 -0.17
C LEU A 215 13.89 -2.78 -0.20
N LEU A 216 12.83 -3.45 -0.67
CA LEU A 216 12.81 -4.88 -0.99
C LEU A 216 12.40 -5.02 -2.45
N ALA A 217 12.99 -5.94 -3.18
CA ALA A 217 12.72 -6.09 -4.61
C ALA A 217 13.04 -7.51 -5.09
N ASN A 218 12.26 -7.97 -6.06
CA ASN A 218 12.52 -9.19 -6.83
C ASN A 218 13.07 -8.88 -8.25
N ASP A 219 13.16 -7.58 -8.64
CA ASP A 219 13.88 -7.09 -9.84
C ASP A 219 15.06 -6.22 -9.42
N GLN A 220 16.27 -6.77 -9.51
CA GLN A 220 17.49 -6.04 -9.12
C GLN A 220 17.74 -4.81 -10.00
N LYS A 221 17.36 -4.85 -11.28
CA LYS A 221 17.56 -3.69 -12.18
C LYS A 221 16.66 -2.52 -11.79
N LEU A 222 15.45 -2.82 -11.32
CA LEU A 222 14.54 -1.80 -10.80
C LEU A 222 15.06 -1.27 -9.46
N ALA A 223 15.52 -2.16 -8.57
CA ALA A 223 16.10 -1.77 -7.28
C ALA A 223 17.28 -0.80 -7.45
N ASP A 224 18.23 -1.12 -8.34
CA ASP A 224 19.39 -0.26 -8.62
C ASP A 224 18.99 1.13 -9.11
N LYS A 225 17.96 1.22 -9.95
CA LYS A 225 17.41 2.50 -10.42
C LYS A 225 16.78 3.32 -9.29
N ILE A 226 16.04 2.65 -8.40
CA ILE A 226 15.40 3.31 -7.24
C ILE A 226 16.48 3.82 -6.29
N LEU A 227 17.48 3.00 -5.95
CA LEU A 227 18.59 3.40 -5.08
C LEU A 227 19.35 4.61 -5.65
N THR A 228 19.67 4.57 -6.95
CA THR A 228 20.33 5.69 -7.64
C THR A 228 19.48 6.96 -7.62
N SER A 229 18.17 6.82 -7.86
CA SER A 229 17.23 7.93 -7.80
C SER A 229 17.11 8.50 -6.40
N GLY A 230 17.10 7.66 -5.37
CA GLY A 230 17.08 8.06 -3.96
C GLY A 230 18.29 8.89 -3.58
N ILE A 231 19.50 8.50 -4.00
CA ILE A 231 20.73 9.28 -3.79
C ILE A 231 20.62 10.65 -4.50
N THR A 232 20.15 10.66 -5.74
CA THR A 232 20.07 11.88 -6.55
C THR A 232 19.05 12.88 -6.01
N SER A 233 17.93 12.37 -5.49
CA SER A 233 16.85 13.20 -4.93
C SER A 233 17.03 13.56 -3.45
N GLY A 234 17.99 12.92 -2.76
CA GLY A 234 18.19 13.07 -1.33
C GLY A 234 17.21 12.22 -0.47
N ASP A 235 16.39 11.39 -1.10
CA ASP A 235 15.46 10.45 -0.44
C ASP A 235 16.07 9.04 -0.48
N LYS A 236 16.96 8.78 0.46
CA LYS A 236 17.82 7.59 0.48
C LYS A 236 17.02 6.33 0.82
N ALA A 237 17.34 5.24 0.13
CA ALA A 237 16.87 3.90 0.46
C ALA A 237 18.04 2.94 0.68
N TRP A 238 17.78 1.86 1.41
CA TRP A 238 18.72 0.76 1.62
C TRP A 238 18.03 -0.56 1.32
N GLN A 239 18.66 -1.39 0.45
CA GLN A 239 18.07 -2.65 0.04
C GLN A 239 18.25 -3.71 1.13
N LEU A 240 17.15 -4.35 1.51
CA LEU A 240 17.09 -5.52 2.38
C LEU A 240 16.87 -6.78 1.53
N PRO A 241 17.31 -7.97 2.00
CA PRO A 241 17.12 -9.20 1.24
C PRO A 241 15.65 -9.59 1.15
N LEU A 242 15.28 -10.22 0.02
CA LEU A 242 13.98 -10.84 -0.19
C LEU A 242 14.18 -12.25 -0.72
N TRP A 243 14.55 -13.20 0.17
CA TRP A 243 14.89 -14.56 -0.17
C TRP A 243 13.81 -15.54 0.22
N ASP A 244 13.64 -16.60 -0.55
CA ASP A 244 12.60 -17.62 -0.33
C ASP A 244 12.67 -18.31 1.03
N GLU A 245 13.86 -18.38 1.65
CA GLU A 245 14.07 -18.96 2.97
C GLU A 245 13.23 -18.30 4.06
N TYR A 246 12.88 -17.02 3.90
CA TYR A 246 12.01 -16.32 4.86
C TYR A 246 10.53 -16.72 4.76
N GLN A 247 10.07 -17.33 3.66
CA GLN A 247 8.68 -17.76 3.49
C GLN A 247 8.25 -18.78 4.54
N GLY A 248 9.18 -19.61 4.98
CA GLY A 248 8.94 -20.59 6.04
C GLY A 248 8.41 -19.99 7.33
N ALA A 249 8.66 -18.70 7.59
CA ALA A 249 8.18 -17.98 8.76
C ALA A 249 6.68 -17.65 8.69
N LEU A 250 6.08 -17.63 7.51
CA LEU A 250 4.66 -17.30 7.30
C LEU A 250 3.72 -18.53 7.31
N LYS A 251 4.20 -19.71 7.71
CA LYS A 251 3.38 -20.91 7.76
C LYS A 251 2.22 -20.77 8.73
N SER A 252 1.01 -21.12 8.28
CA SER A 252 -0.20 -21.24 9.12
C SER A 252 -0.56 -22.71 9.31
N ARG A 253 -1.34 -22.99 10.35
CA ARG A 253 -1.96 -24.30 10.59
C ARG A 253 -3.38 -24.40 10.00
N TYR A 254 -4.01 -23.26 9.75
CA TYR A 254 -5.42 -23.17 9.40
C TYR A 254 -5.68 -22.49 8.04
N ALA A 255 -4.63 -21.91 7.42
CA ALA A 255 -4.69 -21.24 6.14
C ALA A 255 -3.41 -21.53 5.33
N ASP A 256 -3.35 -21.04 4.10
CA ASP A 256 -2.15 -21.17 3.26
C ASP A 256 -0.97 -20.42 3.86
N ILE A 257 -1.21 -19.22 4.40
CA ILE A 257 -0.20 -18.36 5.05
C ILE A 257 -0.77 -17.65 6.29
N ALA A 258 0.11 -17.21 7.19
CA ALA A 258 -0.22 -16.32 8.32
C ALA A 258 0.20 -14.88 8.00
N ASN A 259 -0.50 -13.89 8.57
CA ASN A 259 -0.16 -12.49 8.32
C ASN A 259 1.05 -11.97 9.11
N ILE A 260 1.61 -12.76 10.01
CA ILE A 260 2.85 -12.44 10.74
C ILE A 260 3.82 -13.62 10.72
N GLY A 261 5.12 -13.34 10.70
CA GLY A 261 6.20 -14.32 10.59
C GLY A 261 7.27 -14.26 11.68
N GLY A 262 7.01 -13.66 12.82
CA GLY A 262 7.99 -13.59 13.93
C GLY A 262 9.18 -12.69 13.63
N GLN A 263 10.40 -13.25 13.50
CA GLN A 263 11.61 -12.48 13.21
C GLN A 263 11.62 -11.94 11.76
N ALA A 264 12.53 -10.99 11.47
CA ALA A 264 12.67 -10.36 10.16
C ALA A 264 11.38 -9.68 9.66
N GLY A 265 10.65 -8.99 10.55
CA GLY A 265 9.32 -8.47 10.31
C GLY A 265 9.18 -7.59 9.06
N THR A 266 10.20 -6.83 8.68
CA THR A 266 10.20 -6.03 7.45
C THR A 266 10.15 -6.93 6.21
N ILE A 267 10.92 -8.01 6.19
CA ILE A 267 11.04 -8.95 5.06
C ILE A 267 9.77 -9.79 4.96
N THR A 268 9.34 -10.39 6.07
CA THR A 268 8.15 -11.25 6.09
C THR A 268 6.87 -10.48 5.79
N ALA A 269 6.81 -9.18 6.09
CA ALA A 269 5.69 -8.34 5.69
C ALA A 269 5.56 -8.23 4.16
N CYS A 270 6.67 -8.01 3.45
CA CYS A 270 6.69 -7.98 1.99
C CYS A 270 6.40 -9.35 1.38
N LEU A 271 6.93 -10.43 1.96
CA LEU A 271 6.74 -11.79 1.43
C LEU A 271 5.29 -12.22 1.40
N LEU A 272 4.44 -11.73 2.31
CA LEU A 272 3.04 -12.10 2.32
C LEU A 272 2.37 -11.79 0.98
N TYR A 273 2.60 -10.62 0.43
CA TYR A 273 1.94 -10.20 -0.81
C TYR A 273 2.79 -10.46 -2.07
N THR A 274 4.09 -10.67 -1.94
CA THR A 274 4.92 -11.08 -3.07
C THR A 274 4.80 -12.57 -3.38
N SER A 275 4.62 -13.44 -2.38
CA SER A 275 4.36 -14.86 -2.59
C SER A 275 2.96 -15.13 -3.18
N ASP A 276 2.00 -14.25 -2.90
CA ASP A 276 0.65 -14.31 -3.46
C ASP A 276 0.63 -13.88 -4.95
N ALA A 277 1.51 -12.94 -5.32
CA ALA A 277 1.64 -12.42 -6.69
C ALA A 277 2.77 -13.08 -7.50
N ALA A 278 3.54 -14.02 -6.91
CA ALA A 278 4.86 -14.39 -7.40
C ALA A 278 4.90 -15.41 -8.55
N ASP A 279 3.77 -15.91 -9.04
CA ASP A 279 3.82 -16.84 -10.17
C ASP A 279 4.07 -16.17 -11.52
N GLU A 280 3.99 -14.83 -11.65
CA GLU A 280 4.20 -14.17 -12.95
C GLU A 280 4.86 -12.78 -12.98
N PHE A 281 5.15 -12.08 -11.87
CA PHE A 281 5.70 -10.70 -11.95
C PHE A 281 6.83 -10.39 -10.98
N SER A 282 7.89 -9.80 -11.55
CA SER A 282 8.94 -9.10 -10.82
C SER A 282 8.43 -7.75 -10.27
N CYS A 283 8.40 -7.57 -8.97
CA CYS A 283 8.17 -6.27 -8.31
C CYS A 283 9.36 -5.33 -8.46
#